data_9228194c57c6d33b2791afbf19397b2f
#
_entry.id   9228194c57c6d33b2791afbf19397b2f
#
_cell.length_a   1.000
_cell.length_b   1.000
_cell.length_c   1.000
_cell.angle_alpha   90.00
_cell.angle_beta   90.00
_cell.angle_gamma   90.00
#
_symmetry.space_group_name_H-M   'P 1'
#
loop_
_entity.id
_entity.type
_entity.pdbx_description
1 polymer ?
#
loop_
_entity_poly.entity_id
_entity_poly.type
_entity_poly.pdbx_seq_one_letter_code
_entity_poly.pdbx_strand_id
1 'polypeptide(L)'
;SSSPNDWFKLNNDQTAFYRVNYPLRMWELLFEQVDNNHNQLSTSDRFGLVDDLFALGFAGHLKLADALRLIFAIEDESANVVWSAVFGYLNKLDSLISRDAIYGGFKRMVLKLIENKYEELGWDKRPTDTEEDQLLRISILSAATKYGMTDAIDTALARYRALQNGSITCDDSGVRSVLYRTFVSQSGEVGYYEMLHK
;
A
#
# COMPACT_ATOMS: atom_id res chain seq x y z
N SER A 1 16.53 21.93 28.35
CA SER A 1 17.36 21.10 27.46
C SER A 1 16.49 20.01 26.89
N SER A 2 16.24 20.05 25.57
CA SER A 2 15.57 18.97 24.88
C SER A 2 16.48 17.73 24.86
N SER A 3 15.90 16.56 25.09
CA SER A 3 16.60 15.30 24.94
C SER A 3 16.86 15.01 23.45
N PRO A 4 17.93 14.28 23.07
CA PRO A 4 18.16 13.86 21.69
C PRO A 4 17.04 13.02 21.07
N ASN A 5 16.14 12.51 21.90
CA ASN A 5 14.99 11.67 21.50
C ASN A 5 13.65 12.42 21.62
N ASP A 6 13.64 13.71 21.93
CA ASP A 6 12.41 14.49 21.94
C ASP A 6 11.95 14.71 20.51
N TRP A 7 10.71 14.33 20.22
CA TRP A 7 10.07 14.57 18.93
C TRP A 7 8.94 15.58 19.07
N PHE A 8 8.63 16.23 17.99
CA PHE A 8 7.45 17.09 17.87
C PHE A 8 6.88 17.01 16.46
N LYS A 9 5.57 17.15 16.35
CA LYS A 9 4.86 17.26 15.08
C LYS A 9 4.20 18.62 14.95
N LEU A 10 4.38 19.26 13.81
CA LEU A 10 3.66 20.45 13.40
C LEU A 10 2.44 20.07 12.56
N ASN A 11 1.51 21.01 12.41
CA ASN A 11 0.27 20.81 11.65
C ASN A 11 -0.55 19.60 12.16
N ASN A 12 -0.80 19.57 13.47
CA ASN A 12 -1.62 18.53 14.10
C ASN A 12 -2.98 18.42 13.41
N ASP A 13 -3.42 17.17 13.19
CA ASP A 13 -4.67 16.81 12.52
C ASP A 13 -4.84 17.43 11.13
N GLN A 14 -3.74 17.87 10.50
CA GLN A 14 -3.75 18.50 9.17
C GLN A 14 -4.67 19.74 9.09
N THR A 15 -4.74 20.54 10.15
CA THR A 15 -5.65 21.69 10.27
C THR A 15 -5.27 22.88 9.41
N ALA A 16 -4.04 22.94 8.91
CA ALA A 16 -3.53 24.04 8.08
C ALA A 16 -2.94 23.55 6.75
N PHE A 17 -3.05 24.43 5.74
CA PHE A 17 -2.59 24.13 4.36
C PHE A 17 -1.11 24.47 4.17
N TYR A 18 -0.22 23.66 4.75
CA TYR A 18 1.22 23.71 4.48
C TYR A 18 1.85 22.33 4.70
N ARG A 19 2.98 22.09 4.03
CA ARG A 19 3.82 20.90 4.22
C ARG A 19 4.95 21.22 5.19
N VAL A 20 5.31 20.22 5.97
CA VAL A 20 6.42 20.34 6.94
C VAL A 20 7.56 19.48 6.50
N ASN A 21 8.74 20.11 6.31
CA ASN A 21 9.97 19.35 6.12
C ASN A 21 10.74 19.31 7.44
N TYR A 22 11.00 18.12 7.92
CA TYR A 22 11.77 17.89 9.13
C TYR A 22 13.21 17.50 8.77
N PRO A 23 14.20 17.78 9.66
CA PRO A 23 15.50 17.13 9.58
C PRO A 23 15.34 15.60 9.61
N LEU A 24 16.23 14.85 8.93
CA LEU A 24 16.10 13.40 8.79
C LEU A 24 15.93 12.68 10.15
N ARG A 25 16.68 13.09 11.18
CA ARG A 25 16.53 12.51 12.53
C ARG A 25 15.13 12.70 13.10
N MET A 26 14.48 13.83 12.83
CA MET A 26 13.12 14.09 13.27
C MET A 26 12.10 13.23 12.49
N TRP A 27 12.31 13.05 11.18
CA TRP A 27 11.54 12.08 10.40
C TRP A 27 11.64 10.68 10.97
N GLU A 28 12.83 10.21 11.33
CA GLU A 28 13.05 8.92 11.96
C GLU A 28 12.27 8.79 13.28
N LEU A 29 12.37 9.78 14.17
CA LEU A 29 11.65 9.77 15.44
C LEU A 29 10.12 9.79 15.26
N LEU A 30 9.61 10.52 14.28
CA LEU A 30 8.18 10.55 13.99
C LEU A 30 7.67 9.21 13.46
N PHE A 31 8.44 8.56 12.57
CA PHE A 31 8.07 7.25 12.05
C PHE A 31 8.27 6.12 13.09
N GLU A 32 9.20 6.27 14.03
CA GLU A 32 9.26 5.42 15.23
C GLU A 32 7.96 5.51 16.07
N GLN A 33 7.30 6.68 16.11
CA GLN A 33 6.00 6.80 16.78
C GLN A 33 4.86 6.19 15.97
N VAL A 34 4.93 6.23 14.65
CA VAL A 34 3.96 5.54 13.78
C VAL A 34 4.04 4.03 14.01
N ASP A 35 5.25 3.46 14.09
CA ASP A 35 5.49 2.03 14.30
C ASP A 35 5.07 1.57 15.71
N ASN A 36 5.59 2.23 16.73
CA ASN A 36 5.50 1.74 18.12
C ASN A 36 4.25 2.19 18.89
N ASN A 37 3.57 3.24 18.45
CA ASN A 37 2.52 3.86 19.26
C ASN A 37 1.47 4.64 18.44
N HIS A 38 0.66 3.93 17.68
CA HIS A 38 -0.43 4.50 16.87
C HIS A 38 -1.36 5.45 17.65
N ASN A 39 -1.41 5.37 18.98
CA ASN A 39 -2.28 6.18 19.80
C ASN A 39 -1.79 7.62 20.00
N GLN A 40 -0.53 7.93 19.73
CA GLN A 40 0.03 9.28 19.88
C GLN A 40 -0.18 10.18 18.66
N LEU A 41 -0.36 9.57 17.49
CA LEU A 41 -0.60 10.28 16.24
C LEU A 41 -1.97 9.89 15.70
N SER A 42 -2.81 10.87 15.43
CA SER A 42 -4.11 10.62 14.81
C SER A 42 -3.93 10.01 13.40
N THR A 43 -4.98 9.41 12.86
CA THR A 43 -4.96 8.92 11.47
C THR A 43 -4.63 10.04 10.48
N SER A 44 -5.16 11.25 10.72
CA SER A 44 -4.84 12.45 9.91
C SER A 44 -3.37 12.83 10.00
N ASP A 45 -2.76 12.68 11.18
CA ASP A 45 -1.34 12.94 11.37
C ASP A 45 -0.46 11.93 10.66
N ARG A 46 -0.78 10.65 10.75
CA ARG A 46 -0.03 9.58 10.06
C ARG A 46 -0.15 9.71 8.54
N PHE A 47 -1.37 9.99 8.04
CA PHE A 47 -1.59 10.31 6.64
C PHE A 47 -0.74 11.51 6.20
N GLY A 48 -0.75 12.62 6.95
CA GLY A 48 -0.02 13.82 6.63
C GLY A 48 1.50 13.63 6.65
N LEU A 49 2.03 12.81 7.56
CA LEU A 49 3.45 12.46 7.58
C LEU A 49 3.85 11.70 6.30
N VAL A 50 3.07 10.72 5.88
CA VAL A 50 3.31 9.98 4.63
C VAL A 50 3.23 10.91 3.42
N ASP A 51 2.18 11.75 3.36
CA ASP A 51 1.97 12.67 2.24
C ASP A 51 3.08 13.72 2.14
N ASP A 52 3.49 14.33 3.25
CA ASP A 52 4.60 15.29 3.28
C ASP A 52 5.94 14.62 2.92
N LEU A 53 6.23 13.45 3.48
CA LEU A 53 7.46 12.71 3.23
C LEU A 53 7.68 12.47 1.73
N PHE A 54 6.67 11.92 1.05
CA PHE A 54 6.78 11.63 -0.38
C PHE A 54 6.72 12.88 -1.26
N ALA A 55 5.82 13.82 -0.96
CA ALA A 55 5.72 15.04 -1.74
C ALA A 55 7.02 15.85 -1.72
N LEU A 56 7.65 15.95 -0.55
CA LEU A 56 8.95 16.61 -0.39
C LEU A 56 10.09 15.80 -1.03
N GLY A 57 10.01 14.46 -0.99
CA GLY A 57 10.94 13.59 -1.71
C GLY A 57 10.86 13.79 -3.23
N PHE A 58 9.67 13.83 -3.80
CA PHE A 58 9.47 14.12 -5.22
C PHE A 58 9.88 15.56 -5.61
N ALA A 59 9.76 16.49 -4.69
CA ALA A 59 10.21 17.88 -4.89
C ALA A 59 11.74 18.06 -4.71
N GLY A 60 12.47 17.01 -4.31
CA GLY A 60 13.92 17.04 -4.11
C GLY A 60 14.38 17.67 -2.79
N HIS A 61 13.46 17.89 -1.85
CA HIS A 61 13.79 18.44 -0.53
C HIS A 61 14.30 17.38 0.45
N LEU A 62 14.07 16.09 0.15
CA LEU A 62 14.67 14.95 0.83
C LEU A 62 14.94 13.82 -0.17
N LYS A 63 15.74 12.83 0.21
CA LYS A 63 16.03 11.69 -0.66
C LYS A 63 14.84 10.72 -0.67
N LEU A 64 14.33 10.36 -1.84
CA LEU A 64 13.28 9.34 -1.98
C LEU A 64 13.67 7.99 -1.35
N ALA A 65 14.96 7.66 -1.33
CA ALA A 65 15.44 6.45 -0.65
C ALA A 65 15.18 6.48 0.86
N ASP A 66 15.29 7.66 1.51
CA ASP A 66 14.95 7.80 2.92
C ASP A 66 13.43 7.65 3.13
N ALA A 67 12.61 8.23 2.23
CA ALA A 67 11.17 8.05 2.27
C ALA A 67 10.78 6.56 2.14
N LEU A 68 11.35 5.85 1.18
CA LEU A 68 11.11 4.41 0.98
C LEU A 68 11.59 3.55 2.15
N ARG A 69 12.60 3.98 2.90
CA ARG A 69 13.03 3.31 4.12
C ARG A 69 12.06 3.55 5.27
N LEU A 70 11.63 4.79 5.45
CA LEU A 70 10.79 5.20 6.59
C LEU A 70 9.37 4.62 6.52
N ILE A 71 8.81 4.41 5.31
CA ILE A 71 7.45 3.88 5.20
C ILE A 71 7.26 2.46 5.72
N PHE A 72 8.32 1.71 6.00
CA PHE A 72 8.18 0.39 6.64
C PHE A 72 7.56 0.49 8.04
N ALA A 73 7.63 1.64 8.68
CA ALA A 73 6.94 1.90 9.95
C ALA A 73 5.40 1.84 9.86
N ILE A 74 4.83 1.76 8.65
CA ILE A 74 3.38 1.61 8.45
C ILE A 74 2.93 0.16 8.20
N GLU A 75 3.83 -0.81 8.27
CA GLU A 75 3.48 -2.21 7.91
C GLU A 75 2.30 -2.76 8.73
N ASP A 76 2.12 -2.29 9.97
CA ASP A 76 1.01 -2.64 10.84
C ASP A 76 -0.16 -1.64 10.82
N GLU A 77 -0.12 -0.62 9.97
CA GLU A 77 -1.17 0.39 9.85
C GLU A 77 -2.52 -0.23 9.45
N SER A 78 -3.59 0.15 10.14
CA SER A 78 -4.94 -0.36 9.88
C SER A 78 -5.82 0.61 9.08
N ALA A 79 -5.48 1.89 9.03
CA ALA A 79 -6.27 2.88 8.33
C ALA A 79 -6.02 2.85 6.81
N ASN A 80 -7.05 2.51 6.04
CA ASN A 80 -6.96 2.45 4.58
C ASN A 80 -6.53 3.78 3.94
N VAL A 81 -6.88 4.94 4.53
CA VAL A 81 -6.48 6.24 3.99
C VAL A 81 -4.96 6.44 4.00
N VAL A 82 -4.26 5.95 5.00
CA VAL A 82 -2.78 6.02 5.09
C VAL A 82 -2.16 5.14 4.02
N TRP A 83 -2.63 3.90 3.88
CA TRP A 83 -2.21 2.99 2.80
C TRP A 83 -2.50 3.54 1.42
N SER A 84 -3.64 4.21 1.23
CA SER A 84 -4.01 4.84 -0.03
C SER A 84 -3.01 5.94 -0.44
N ALA A 85 -2.53 6.72 0.52
CA ALA A 85 -1.46 7.71 0.27
C ALA A 85 -0.18 7.01 -0.18
N VAL A 86 0.26 5.96 0.54
CA VAL A 86 1.44 5.18 0.17
C VAL A 86 1.31 4.60 -1.23
N PHE A 87 0.22 3.90 -1.53
CA PHE A 87 0.01 3.31 -2.86
C PHE A 87 -0.08 4.37 -3.96
N GLY A 88 -0.62 5.55 -3.68
CA GLY A 88 -0.60 6.68 -4.61
C GLY A 88 0.83 7.06 -5.03
N TYR A 89 1.73 7.19 -4.08
CA TYR A 89 3.13 7.51 -4.32
C TYR A 89 3.93 6.34 -4.92
N LEU A 90 3.69 5.11 -4.45
CA LEU A 90 4.33 3.91 -5.03
C LEU A 90 3.90 3.72 -6.50
N ASN A 91 2.64 3.95 -6.86
CA ASN A 91 2.17 3.92 -8.25
C ASN A 91 2.82 5.02 -9.10
N LYS A 92 3.04 6.21 -8.54
CA LYS A 92 3.79 7.27 -9.23
C LYS A 92 5.24 6.86 -9.50
N LEU A 93 5.92 6.26 -8.50
CA LEU A 93 7.26 5.71 -8.69
C LEU A 93 7.27 4.60 -9.73
N ASP A 94 6.35 3.65 -9.63
CA ASP A 94 6.18 2.54 -10.57
C ASP A 94 6.13 3.03 -12.02
N SER A 95 5.33 4.06 -12.29
CA SER A 95 5.22 4.64 -13.63
C SER A 95 6.52 5.27 -14.14
N LEU A 96 7.34 5.80 -13.25
CA LEU A 96 8.61 6.44 -13.60
C LEU A 96 9.74 5.43 -13.84
N ILE A 97 9.80 4.34 -13.03
CA ILE A 97 10.94 3.42 -13.03
C ILE A 97 10.65 2.04 -13.63
N SER A 98 9.45 1.83 -14.19
CA SER A 98 9.01 0.51 -14.70
C SER A 98 9.91 -0.09 -15.78
N ARG A 99 10.72 0.74 -16.44
CA ARG A 99 11.70 0.32 -17.48
C ARG A 99 13.16 0.35 -16.99
N ASP A 100 13.37 0.64 -15.72
CA ASP A 100 14.68 0.82 -15.13
C ASP A 100 15.23 -0.50 -14.56
N ALA A 101 16.55 -0.66 -14.53
CA ALA A 101 17.20 -1.84 -13.96
C ALA A 101 16.86 -2.03 -12.45
N ILE A 102 16.54 -0.95 -11.73
CA ILE A 102 16.16 -0.98 -10.31
C ILE A 102 14.74 -1.51 -10.06
N TYR A 103 13.90 -1.64 -11.10
CA TYR A 103 12.49 -1.98 -10.95
C TYR A 103 12.25 -3.31 -10.21
N GLY A 104 13.12 -4.31 -10.47
CA GLY A 104 13.04 -5.58 -9.72
C GLY A 104 13.26 -5.43 -8.22
N GLY A 105 14.16 -4.52 -7.82
CA GLY A 105 14.37 -4.16 -6.41
C GLY A 105 13.17 -3.45 -5.80
N PHE A 106 12.59 -2.50 -6.53
CA PHE A 106 11.39 -1.78 -6.12
C PHE A 106 10.20 -2.74 -5.89
N LYS A 107 9.94 -3.67 -6.79
CA LYS A 107 8.88 -4.68 -6.60
C LYS A 107 9.08 -5.50 -5.32
N ARG A 108 10.30 -5.99 -5.08
CA ARG A 108 10.59 -6.75 -3.85
C ARG A 108 10.37 -5.91 -2.58
N MET A 109 10.74 -4.63 -2.63
CA MET A 109 10.52 -3.70 -1.53
C MET A 109 9.03 -3.53 -1.23
N VAL A 110 8.20 -3.31 -2.28
CA VAL A 110 6.74 -3.19 -2.10
C VAL A 110 6.14 -4.47 -1.55
N LEU A 111 6.54 -5.64 -2.08
CA LEU A 111 6.06 -6.93 -1.57
C LEU A 111 6.41 -7.14 -0.10
N LYS A 112 7.64 -6.77 0.31
CA LYS A 112 8.04 -6.86 1.72
C LYS A 112 7.21 -5.94 2.61
N LEU A 113 6.92 -4.72 2.14
CA LEU A 113 6.10 -3.75 2.89
C LEU A 113 4.67 -4.26 3.17
N ILE A 114 4.07 -4.98 2.22
CA ILE A 114 2.67 -5.43 2.33
C ILE A 114 2.51 -6.84 2.89
N GLU A 115 3.60 -7.58 3.11
CA GLU A 115 3.59 -9.01 3.44
C GLU A 115 2.72 -9.30 4.66
N ASN A 116 2.96 -8.59 5.78
CA ASN A 116 2.20 -8.76 7.02
C ASN A 116 0.71 -8.50 6.83
N LYS A 117 0.35 -7.42 6.11
CA LYS A 117 -1.06 -7.09 5.84
C LYS A 117 -1.73 -8.06 4.88
N TYR A 118 -1.00 -8.61 3.91
CA TYR A 118 -1.52 -9.65 3.03
C TYR A 118 -1.90 -10.91 3.83
N GLU A 119 -1.03 -11.34 4.74
CA GLU A 119 -1.30 -12.49 5.61
C GLU A 119 -2.45 -12.21 6.60
N GLU A 120 -2.46 -11.02 7.21
CA GLU A 120 -3.48 -10.61 8.17
C GLU A 120 -4.88 -10.56 7.55
N LEU A 121 -5.03 -9.87 6.42
CA LEU A 121 -6.33 -9.61 5.80
C LEU A 121 -6.85 -10.81 5.00
N GLY A 122 -5.96 -11.55 4.35
CA GLY A 122 -6.32 -12.69 3.49
C GLY A 122 -7.27 -12.32 2.34
N TRP A 123 -7.86 -13.32 1.73
CA TRP A 123 -8.74 -13.18 0.56
C TRP A 123 -10.23 -13.05 0.91
N ASP A 124 -10.64 -13.56 2.05
CA ASP A 124 -12.05 -13.68 2.40
C ASP A 124 -12.45 -12.69 3.48
N LYS A 125 -13.62 -12.07 3.31
CA LYS A 125 -14.21 -11.20 4.32
C LYS A 125 -14.51 -11.99 5.59
N ARG A 126 -14.06 -11.49 6.73
CA ARG A 126 -14.38 -12.01 8.05
C ARG A 126 -15.64 -11.33 8.61
N PRO A 127 -16.40 -11.96 9.48
CA PRO A 127 -17.57 -11.35 10.12
C PRO A 127 -17.24 -10.08 10.95
N THR A 128 -15.98 -9.97 11.40
CA THR A 128 -15.49 -8.86 12.20
C THR A 128 -14.93 -7.71 11.36
N ASP A 129 -14.79 -7.88 10.04
CA ASP A 129 -14.18 -6.88 9.19
C ASP A 129 -15.07 -5.64 9.05
N THR A 130 -14.46 -4.50 9.24
CA THR A 130 -15.04 -3.19 8.99
C THR A 130 -15.07 -2.88 7.49
N GLU A 131 -15.71 -1.80 7.10
CA GLU A 131 -15.64 -1.29 5.71
C GLU A 131 -14.19 -0.89 5.34
N GLU A 132 -13.45 -0.30 6.27
CA GLU A 132 -12.03 0.03 6.12
C GLU A 132 -11.19 -1.22 5.82
N ASP A 133 -11.38 -2.32 6.56
CA ASP A 133 -10.66 -3.58 6.33
C ASP A 133 -10.94 -4.14 4.94
N GLN A 134 -12.18 -4.01 4.44
CA GLN A 134 -12.55 -4.47 3.10
C GLN A 134 -11.84 -3.65 2.00
N LEU A 135 -11.81 -2.32 2.14
CA LEU A 135 -11.12 -1.42 1.21
C LEU A 135 -9.61 -1.67 1.22
N LEU A 136 -9.04 -1.84 2.41
CA LEU A 136 -7.62 -2.13 2.56
C LEU A 136 -7.26 -3.49 1.95
N ARG A 137 -8.07 -4.53 2.17
CA ARG A 137 -7.88 -5.85 1.55
C ARG A 137 -7.77 -5.75 0.03
N ILE A 138 -8.69 -5.04 -0.62
CA ILE A 138 -8.67 -4.86 -2.08
C ILE A 138 -7.37 -4.19 -2.52
N SER A 139 -6.92 -3.19 -1.80
CA SER A 139 -5.69 -2.45 -2.09
C SER A 139 -4.45 -3.34 -1.95
N ILE A 140 -4.36 -4.11 -0.86
CA ILE A 140 -3.26 -5.04 -0.58
C ILE A 140 -3.24 -6.19 -1.61
N LEU A 141 -4.37 -6.83 -1.89
CA LEU A 141 -4.47 -7.90 -2.91
C LEU A 141 -4.09 -7.39 -4.31
N SER A 142 -4.53 -6.17 -4.65
CA SER A 142 -4.16 -5.54 -5.92
C SER A 142 -2.66 -5.29 -6.03
N ALA A 143 -2.02 -4.82 -4.95
CA ALA A 143 -0.58 -4.61 -4.92
C ALA A 143 0.18 -5.95 -4.97
N ALA A 144 -0.23 -6.96 -4.19
CA ALA A 144 0.39 -8.27 -4.15
C ALA A 144 0.43 -8.93 -5.55
N THR A 145 -0.72 -8.95 -6.24
CA THR A 145 -0.79 -9.51 -7.60
C THR A 145 -0.03 -8.66 -8.62
N LYS A 146 -0.13 -7.33 -8.55
CA LYS A 146 0.55 -6.39 -9.46
C LYS A 146 2.07 -6.52 -9.39
N TYR A 147 2.62 -6.59 -8.19
CA TYR A 147 4.07 -6.62 -7.99
C TYR A 147 4.68 -8.03 -8.01
N GLY A 148 3.85 -9.07 -8.19
CA GLY A 148 4.33 -10.41 -8.53
C GLY A 148 4.50 -11.35 -7.32
N MET A 149 3.68 -11.20 -6.27
CA MET A 149 3.61 -12.19 -5.19
C MET A 149 3.03 -13.49 -5.73
N THR A 150 3.84 -14.55 -5.76
CA THR A 150 3.47 -15.83 -6.39
C THR A 150 2.20 -16.42 -5.79
N ASP A 151 2.13 -16.51 -4.46
CA ASP A 151 0.95 -17.02 -3.76
C ASP A 151 -0.32 -16.23 -4.10
N ALA A 152 -0.23 -14.89 -4.15
CA ALA A 152 -1.37 -14.03 -4.49
C ALA A 152 -1.84 -14.25 -5.94
N ILE A 153 -0.91 -14.42 -6.88
CA ILE A 153 -1.23 -14.69 -8.28
C ILE A 153 -1.88 -16.05 -8.43
N ASP A 154 -1.29 -17.10 -7.84
CA ASP A 154 -1.80 -18.47 -7.93
C ASP A 154 -3.19 -18.58 -7.31
N THR A 155 -3.40 -17.97 -6.14
CA THR A 155 -4.72 -17.90 -5.48
C THR A 155 -5.73 -17.15 -6.32
N ALA A 156 -5.36 -16.00 -6.90
CA ALA A 156 -6.26 -15.23 -7.77
C ALA A 156 -6.69 -16.04 -8.99
N LEU A 157 -5.77 -16.73 -9.66
CA LEU A 157 -6.05 -17.56 -10.83
C LEU A 157 -6.93 -18.77 -10.48
N ALA A 158 -6.68 -19.42 -9.34
CA ALA A 158 -7.50 -20.52 -8.87
C ALA A 158 -8.95 -20.06 -8.57
N ARG A 159 -9.10 -18.93 -7.86
CA ARG A 159 -10.41 -18.34 -7.55
C ARG A 159 -11.12 -17.85 -8.82
N TYR A 160 -10.42 -17.26 -9.76
CA TYR A 160 -11.01 -16.87 -11.05
C TYR A 160 -11.60 -18.09 -11.78
N ARG A 161 -10.85 -19.20 -11.87
CA ARG A 161 -11.33 -20.43 -12.51
C ARG A 161 -12.55 -21.01 -11.77
N ALA A 162 -12.54 -21.02 -10.45
CA ALA A 162 -13.65 -21.49 -9.63
C ALA A 162 -14.91 -20.60 -9.78
N LEU A 163 -14.72 -19.29 -9.95
CA LEU A 163 -15.81 -18.35 -10.25
C LEU A 163 -16.41 -18.61 -11.64
N GLN A 164 -15.56 -18.86 -12.66
CA GLN A 164 -16.01 -19.12 -14.02
C GLN A 164 -16.78 -20.44 -14.18
N ASN A 165 -16.43 -21.47 -13.43
CA ASN A 165 -17.14 -22.77 -13.46
C ASN A 165 -18.29 -22.86 -12.47
N GLY A 166 -18.60 -21.77 -11.75
CA GLY A 166 -19.71 -21.70 -10.79
C GLY A 166 -19.47 -22.42 -9.45
N SER A 167 -18.24 -22.86 -9.17
CA SER A 167 -17.90 -23.54 -7.90
C SER A 167 -17.88 -22.59 -6.70
N ILE A 168 -17.66 -21.29 -6.93
CA ILE A 168 -17.73 -20.25 -5.91
C ILE A 168 -18.52 -19.05 -6.41
N THR A 169 -19.02 -18.24 -5.48
CA THR A 169 -19.50 -16.88 -5.74
C THR A 169 -18.49 -15.87 -5.17
N CYS A 170 -18.46 -14.67 -5.71
CA CYS A 170 -17.66 -13.57 -5.21
C CYS A 170 -18.54 -12.32 -5.18
N ASP A 171 -19.09 -11.99 -4.03
CA ASP A 171 -20.02 -10.87 -3.85
C ASP A 171 -19.27 -9.53 -3.77
N ASP A 172 -18.02 -9.54 -3.32
CA ASP A 172 -17.15 -8.36 -3.30
C ASP A 172 -16.68 -8.01 -4.71
N SER A 173 -17.18 -6.89 -5.23
CA SER A 173 -16.84 -6.40 -6.56
C SER A 173 -15.36 -5.97 -6.68
N GLY A 174 -14.75 -5.51 -5.59
CA GLY A 174 -13.34 -5.13 -5.55
C GLY A 174 -12.43 -6.34 -5.66
N VAL A 175 -12.67 -7.37 -4.85
CA VAL A 175 -11.94 -8.65 -4.93
C VAL A 175 -12.14 -9.28 -6.31
N ARG A 176 -13.37 -9.31 -6.81
CA ARG A 176 -13.66 -9.78 -8.17
C ARG A 176 -12.83 -9.06 -9.22
N SER A 177 -12.70 -7.75 -9.11
CA SER A 177 -11.86 -6.93 -10.01
C SER A 177 -10.37 -7.33 -9.95
N VAL A 178 -9.86 -7.71 -8.78
CA VAL A 178 -8.49 -8.24 -8.63
C VAL A 178 -8.34 -9.57 -9.39
N LEU A 179 -9.30 -10.49 -9.24
CA LEU A 179 -9.25 -11.79 -9.94
C LEU A 179 -9.18 -11.60 -11.46
N TYR A 180 -10.08 -10.78 -12.01
CA TYR A 180 -10.13 -10.53 -13.46
C TYR A 180 -8.86 -9.83 -13.98
N ARG A 181 -8.38 -8.80 -13.28
CA ARG A 181 -7.14 -8.10 -13.68
C ARG A 181 -5.93 -9.01 -13.64
N THR A 182 -5.83 -9.86 -12.61
CA THR A 182 -4.74 -10.82 -12.50
C THR A 182 -4.80 -11.83 -13.64
N PHE A 183 -5.97 -12.38 -13.95
CA PHE A 183 -6.13 -13.31 -15.08
C PHE A 183 -5.70 -12.68 -16.40
N VAL A 184 -6.18 -11.49 -16.73
CA VAL A 184 -5.79 -10.78 -17.96
C VAL A 184 -4.30 -10.49 -18.00
N SER A 185 -3.72 -10.04 -16.90
CA SER A 185 -2.28 -9.75 -16.82
C SER A 185 -1.41 -10.99 -17.03
N GLN A 186 -1.84 -12.17 -16.57
CA GLN A 186 -1.09 -13.42 -16.72
C GLN A 186 -1.35 -14.13 -18.05
N SER A 187 -2.53 -13.95 -18.64
CA SER A 187 -2.95 -14.61 -19.89
C SER A 187 -2.70 -13.75 -21.15
N GLY A 188 -2.32 -12.48 -20.98
CA GLY A 188 -2.05 -11.57 -22.10
C GLY A 188 -3.27 -11.39 -23.02
N GLU A 189 -3.04 -11.33 -24.34
CA GLU A 189 -4.10 -11.12 -25.35
C GLU A 189 -5.18 -12.21 -25.30
N VAL A 190 -4.80 -13.45 -25.04
CA VAL A 190 -5.75 -14.58 -24.98
C VAL A 190 -6.78 -14.34 -23.88
N GLY A 191 -6.32 -13.98 -22.67
CA GLY A 191 -7.23 -13.68 -21.56
C GLY A 191 -8.12 -12.47 -21.81
N TYR A 192 -7.62 -11.45 -22.50
CA TYR A 192 -8.41 -10.29 -22.89
C TYR A 192 -9.57 -10.68 -23.83
N TYR A 193 -9.29 -11.46 -24.88
CA TYR A 193 -10.34 -11.93 -25.81
C TYR A 193 -11.35 -12.87 -25.17
N GLU A 194 -10.92 -13.76 -24.26
CA GLU A 194 -11.85 -14.60 -23.50
C GLU A 194 -12.83 -13.80 -22.63
N MET A 195 -12.42 -12.65 -22.12
CA MET A 195 -13.30 -11.75 -21.36
C MET A 195 -14.30 -11.00 -22.21
N LEU A 196 -13.94 -10.64 -23.46
CA LEU A 196 -14.84 -9.89 -24.36
C LEU A 196 -15.98 -10.75 -24.92
N HIS A 197 -15.84 -12.05 -24.91
CA HIS A 197 -16.82 -12.99 -25.49
C HIS A 197 -17.72 -13.64 -24.43
N LYS A 198 -17.69 -13.16 -23.17
CA LYS A 198 -18.57 -13.59 -22.07
C LYS A 198 -19.46 -12.45 -21.57
#